data_40b1fedc619b37d20712fb165f2aa7cc
#
_entry.id   40b1fedc619b37d20712fb165f2aa7cc
#
_cell.length_a   1.000
_cell.length_b   1.000
_cell.length_c   1.000
_cell.angle_alpha   90.00
_cell.angle_beta   90.00
_cell.angle_gamma   90.00
#
_symmetry.space_group_name_H-M   'P 1'
#
loop_
_entity.id
_entity.type
_entity.pdbx_description
1 polymer ?
#
loop_
_entity_poly.entity_id
_entity_poly.type
_entity_poly.pdbx_seq_one_letter_code
_entity_poly.pdbx_strand_id
1 'polypeptide(L)'
;MRLEINHTLGRLSGYVLEEMAASSGTARCLLQIAQSLDEESLFQKNFLSYKNICKIARMLCAKTEEERKRIVGMHPKRVNIIIPGIAILQTVMEELGFSGCYVSDSGLREGILRVYLEEKYPHATVHENTIIQEKSVFKLARSVKYEEQHAKHVAHLAVRLFDSAKSLSLHSFSEFKRQTLYYAGILHDIGIVLAFAKHDEHGWYIAKNYSNLLGFTEKRQLELALLVGSHRMKENSCLQSCTEIAPEEKKDLELLASFLKIAEALDRNHEQYVDDVYFEKNGDTVNICAVSSEPDCLERKKLTEGLPLLRRTIPALQSLVWKIKD
;
A
#
# COMPACT_ATOMS: atom_id res chain seq x y z
N MET A 1 21.98 -26.10 -12.49
CA MET A 1 21.71 -24.70 -12.11
C MET A 1 20.71 -24.03 -13.05
N ARG A 2 20.98 -23.83 -14.36
CA ARG A 2 19.98 -23.21 -15.28
C ARG A 2 18.63 -23.91 -15.28
N LEU A 3 18.58 -25.25 -15.31
CA LEU A 3 17.33 -26.01 -15.29
C LEU A 3 16.48 -25.75 -14.02
N GLU A 4 17.11 -25.68 -12.86
CA GLU A 4 16.37 -25.41 -11.60
C GLU A 4 15.92 -23.95 -11.47
N ILE A 5 16.78 -23.02 -11.92
CA ILE A 5 16.40 -21.61 -12.00
C ILE A 5 15.22 -21.44 -12.95
N ASN A 6 15.26 -22.02 -14.15
CA ASN A 6 14.19 -21.92 -15.14
C ASN A 6 12.88 -22.54 -14.66
N HIS A 7 12.91 -23.63 -13.91
CA HIS A 7 11.70 -24.17 -13.28
C HIS A 7 11.06 -23.17 -12.30
N THR A 8 11.87 -22.46 -11.54
CA THR A 8 11.39 -21.41 -10.62
C THR A 8 10.93 -20.16 -11.37
N LEU A 9 11.68 -19.71 -12.37
CA LEU A 9 11.37 -18.53 -13.18
C LEU A 9 10.17 -18.75 -14.10
N GLY A 10 9.87 -19.99 -14.49
CA GLY A 10 8.67 -20.34 -15.26
C GLY A 10 7.36 -19.89 -14.58
N ARG A 11 7.36 -19.72 -13.27
CA ARG A 11 6.23 -19.16 -12.52
C ARG A 11 6.03 -17.65 -12.76
N LEU A 12 7.04 -16.98 -13.30
CA LEU A 12 7.01 -15.57 -13.66
C LEU A 12 6.59 -15.32 -15.11
N SER A 13 6.41 -16.40 -15.89
CA SER A 13 5.95 -16.29 -17.28
C SER A 13 4.56 -15.66 -17.31
N GLY A 14 4.39 -14.56 -18.05
CA GLY A 14 3.16 -13.80 -18.12
C GLY A 14 3.13 -12.53 -17.26
N TYR A 15 4.14 -12.29 -16.42
CA TYR A 15 4.30 -11.02 -15.70
C TYR A 15 5.24 -10.08 -16.46
N VAL A 16 4.89 -8.80 -16.53
CA VAL A 16 5.82 -7.76 -16.98
C VAL A 16 6.69 -7.39 -15.77
N LEU A 17 7.97 -7.72 -15.86
CA LEU A 17 8.96 -7.44 -14.81
C LEU A 17 9.66 -6.12 -15.15
N GLU A 18 9.47 -5.09 -14.35
CA GLU A 18 9.99 -3.75 -14.61
C GLU A 18 11.39 -3.55 -14.00
N GLU A 19 11.60 -4.03 -12.77
CA GLU A 19 12.82 -3.82 -12.00
C GLU A 19 13.23 -5.09 -11.24
N MET A 20 14.51 -5.24 -11.01
CA MET A 20 15.09 -6.32 -10.20
C MET A 20 15.74 -5.76 -8.95
N ALA A 21 15.42 -6.33 -7.78
CA ALA A 21 16.11 -6.05 -6.54
C ALA A 21 16.84 -7.28 -6.01
N ALA A 22 18.06 -7.11 -5.54
CA ALA A 22 18.88 -8.15 -4.94
C ALA A 22 19.19 -7.83 -3.47
N SER A 23 18.72 -8.67 -2.53
CA SER A 23 18.88 -8.53 -1.09
C SER A 23 19.77 -9.61 -0.51
N SER A 24 21.05 -9.64 -0.84
CA SER A 24 21.94 -10.67 -0.32
C SER A 24 23.35 -10.15 -0.06
N GLY A 25 24.09 -10.89 0.76
CA GLY A 25 25.49 -10.53 1.02
C GLY A 25 26.38 -10.68 -0.22
N THR A 26 26.01 -11.52 -1.22
CA THR A 26 26.68 -11.59 -2.51
C THR A 26 26.46 -10.30 -3.30
N ALA A 27 25.24 -9.86 -3.48
CA ALA A 27 24.91 -8.63 -4.20
C ALA A 27 25.59 -7.40 -3.56
N ARG A 28 25.55 -7.28 -2.23
CA ARG A 28 26.25 -6.20 -1.50
C ARG A 28 27.77 -6.23 -1.72
N CYS A 29 28.38 -7.41 -1.64
CA CYS A 29 29.80 -7.57 -1.88
C CYS A 29 30.17 -7.18 -3.32
N LEU A 30 29.38 -7.57 -4.32
CA LEU A 30 29.58 -7.20 -5.71
C LEU A 30 29.41 -5.70 -5.95
N LEU A 31 28.43 -5.07 -5.30
CA LEU A 31 28.26 -3.61 -5.36
C LEU A 31 29.47 -2.87 -4.79
N GLN A 32 29.98 -3.31 -3.63
CA GLN A 32 31.17 -2.71 -3.00
C GLN A 32 32.41 -2.87 -3.88
N ILE A 33 32.60 -4.03 -4.51
CA ILE A 33 33.69 -4.25 -5.47
C ILE A 33 33.50 -3.35 -6.71
N ALA A 34 32.29 -3.26 -7.26
CA ALA A 34 31.99 -2.39 -8.39
C ALA A 34 32.33 -0.93 -8.09
N GLN A 35 31.90 -0.43 -6.93
CA GLN A 35 32.18 0.94 -6.46
C GLN A 35 33.67 1.21 -6.26
N SER A 36 34.47 0.20 -5.93
CA SER A 36 35.93 0.35 -5.81
C SER A 36 36.67 0.33 -7.15
N LEU A 37 36.03 -0.14 -8.22
CA LEU A 37 36.63 -0.27 -9.55
C LEU A 37 36.31 0.87 -10.52
N ASP A 38 35.22 1.60 -10.29
CA ASP A 38 34.72 2.66 -11.16
C ASP A 38 34.30 3.89 -10.36
N GLU A 39 35.00 5.00 -10.51
CA GLU A 39 34.61 6.30 -9.95
C GLU A 39 33.35 6.89 -10.61
N GLU A 40 33.02 6.47 -11.85
CA GLU A 40 31.82 6.91 -12.57
C GLU A 40 30.51 6.28 -12.08
N SER A 41 30.56 5.22 -11.27
CA SER A 41 29.36 4.54 -10.77
C SER A 41 28.65 5.30 -9.61
N LEU A 42 29.12 6.50 -9.25
CA LEU A 42 28.58 7.35 -8.18
C LEU A 42 27.17 7.89 -8.47
N PHE A 43 26.68 7.81 -9.71
CA PHE A 43 25.39 8.38 -10.09
C PHE A 43 24.16 7.53 -9.70
N GLN A 44 24.32 6.22 -9.42
CA GLN A 44 23.24 5.38 -8.89
C GLN A 44 23.73 4.59 -7.68
N LYS A 45 23.58 5.16 -6.52
CA LYS A 45 24.17 4.72 -5.24
C LYS A 45 24.02 3.23 -4.90
N ASN A 46 22.98 2.57 -5.40
CA ASN A 46 22.67 1.17 -5.09
C ASN A 46 22.36 0.31 -6.32
N PHE A 47 22.76 0.72 -7.52
CA PHE A 47 22.51 -0.02 -8.74
C PHE A 47 23.73 -0.81 -9.21
N LEU A 48 23.58 -2.11 -9.43
CA LEU A 48 24.61 -3.01 -9.93
C LEU A 48 24.25 -3.46 -11.35
N SER A 49 24.98 -2.92 -12.35
CA SER A 49 24.73 -3.26 -13.75
C SER A 49 25.20 -4.68 -14.09
N TYR A 50 24.51 -5.33 -15.02
CA TYR A 50 24.92 -6.64 -15.55
C TYR A 50 26.36 -6.61 -16.14
N LYS A 51 26.72 -5.50 -16.80
CA LYS A 51 28.08 -5.28 -17.34
C LYS A 51 29.13 -5.34 -16.24
N ASN A 52 28.88 -4.69 -15.10
CA ASN A 52 29.80 -4.70 -13.96
C ASN A 52 29.88 -6.09 -13.31
N ILE A 53 28.75 -6.80 -13.21
CA ILE A 53 28.74 -8.19 -12.71
C ILE A 53 29.62 -9.09 -13.61
N CYS A 54 29.52 -8.99 -14.92
CA CYS A 54 30.33 -9.76 -15.86
C CYS A 54 31.83 -9.41 -15.76
N LYS A 55 32.17 -8.11 -15.60
CA LYS A 55 33.56 -7.65 -15.40
C LYS A 55 34.15 -8.23 -14.12
N ILE A 56 33.39 -8.13 -13.01
CA ILE A 56 33.80 -8.65 -11.70
C ILE A 56 33.90 -10.19 -11.73
N ALA A 57 32.98 -10.86 -12.35
CA ALA A 57 33.01 -12.34 -12.50
C ALA A 57 34.31 -12.80 -13.16
N ARG A 58 34.67 -12.23 -14.30
CA ARG A 58 35.92 -12.55 -15.01
C ARG A 58 37.15 -12.29 -14.14
N MET A 59 37.20 -11.13 -13.48
CA MET A 59 38.26 -10.75 -12.56
C MET A 59 38.44 -11.75 -11.41
N LEU A 60 37.33 -12.15 -10.79
CA LEU A 60 37.36 -13.04 -9.62
C LEU A 60 37.67 -14.49 -10.02
N CYS A 61 37.21 -14.97 -11.19
CA CYS A 61 37.50 -16.30 -11.68
C CYS A 61 38.98 -16.48 -12.04
N ALA A 62 39.68 -15.41 -12.46
CA ALA A 62 41.09 -15.44 -12.76
C ALA A 62 42.01 -15.40 -11.54
N LYS A 63 41.46 -15.27 -10.32
CA LYS A 63 42.21 -15.11 -9.08
C LYS A 63 42.08 -16.29 -8.15
N THR A 64 43.15 -16.59 -7.41
CA THR A 64 43.17 -17.57 -6.32
C THR A 64 42.34 -17.03 -5.12
N GLU A 65 42.05 -17.91 -4.18
CA GLU A 65 41.33 -17.50 -2.95
C GLU A 65 42.08 -16.42 -2.17
N GLU A 66 43.40 -16.55 -2.03
CA GLU A 66 44.23 -15.58 -1.30
C GLU A 66 44.25 -14.21 -2.00
N GLU A 67 44.26 -14.19 -3.32
CA GLU A 67 44.19 -12.95 -4.09
C GLU A 67 42.79 -12.29 -3.97
N ARG A 68 41.73 -13.10 -3.95
CA ARG A 68 40.35 -12.57 -3.73
C ARG A 68 40.18 -11.93 -2.39
N LYS A 69 40.81 -12.46 -1.31
CA LYS A 69 40.79 -11.86 0.03
C LYS A 69 41.29 -10.42 0.07
N ARG A 70 42.20 -10.07 -0.87
CA ARG A 70 42.84 -8.74 -0.94
C ARG A 70 42.07 -7.73 -1.77
N ILE A 71 40.97 -8.12 -2.41
CA ILE A 71 40.19 -7.21 -3.24
C ILE A 71 39.40 -6.25 -2.35
N VAL A 72 39.48 -4.96 -2.65
CA VAL A 72 38.70 -3.92 -1.95
C VAL A 72 37.19 -4.18 -2.15
N GLY A 73 36.42 -4.21 -1.08
CA GLY A 73 35.01 -4.55 -1.10
C GLY A 73 34.69 -6.06 -0.94
N MET A 74 35.74 -6.94 -0.96
CA MET A 74 35.55 -8.36 -0.71
C MET A 74 35.36 -8.63 0.77
N HIS A 75 34.17 -9.19 1.13
CA HIS A 75 33.93 -9.62 2.51
C HIS A 75 34.61 -10.97 2.80
N PRO A 76 35.41 -11.13 3.88
CA PRO A 76 36.18 -12.36 4.17
C PRO A 76 35.35 -13.67 4.15
N LYS A 77 34.15 -13.62 4.71
CA LYS A 77 33.20 -14.77 4.73
C LYS A 77 32.61 -15.13 3.37
N ARG A 78 32.88 -14.34 2.32
CA ARG A 78 32.30 -14.52 0.98
C ARG A 78 33.30 -15.08 -0.05
N VAL A 79 34.58 -15.06 0.25
CA VAL A 79 35.65 -15.41 -0.70
C VAL A 79 35.40 -16.76 -1.39
N ASN A 80 34.91 -17.76 -0.64
CA ASN A 80 34.70 -19.13 -1.15
C ASN A 80 33.37 -19.31 -1.86
N ILE A 81 32.37 -18.45 -1.56
CA ILE A 81 31.01 -18.58 -2.11
C ILE A 81 30.65 -17.49 -3.12
N ILE A 82 31.57 -16.56 -3.37
CA ILE A 82 31.29 -15.42 -4.26
C ILE A 82 31.10 -15.88 -5.72
N ILE A 83 31.91 -16.81 -6.20
CA ILE A 83 31.84 -17.30 -7.59
C ILE A 83 30.48 -17.97 -7.88
N PRO A 84 30.03 -18.99 -7.12
CA PRO A 84 28.68 -19.53 -7.35
C PRO A 84 27.57 -18.51 -7.16
N GLY A 85 27.72 -17.57 -6.22
CA GLY A 85 26.75 -16.51 -6.03
C GLY A 85 26.63 -15.55 -7.22
N ILE A 86 27.75 -15.19 -7.85
CA ILE A 86 27.75 -14.41 -9.11
C ILE A 86 27.08 -15.20 -10.23
N ALA A 87 27.42 -16.47 -10.39
CA ALA A 87 26.86 -17.31 -11.45
C ALA A 87 25.32 -17.42 -11.35
N ILE A 88 24.78 -17.51 -10.13
CA ILE A 88 23.33 -17.50 -9.90
C ILE A 88 22.74 -16.15 -10.33
N LEU A 89 23.32 -15.04 -9.88
CA LEU A 89 22.82 -13.71 -10.19
C LEU A 89 22.86 -13.40 -11.69
N GLN A 90 23.97 -13.73 -12.37
CA GLN A 90 24.10 -13.60 -13.82
C GLN A 90 23.02 -14.42 -14.55
N THR A 91 22.84 -15.68 -14.17
CA THR A 91 21.86 -16.55 -14.83
C THR A 91 20.43 -15.99 -14.67
N VAL A 92 20.05 -15.52 -13.48
CA VAL A 92 18.73 -14.90 -13.25
C VAL A 92 18.55 -13.67 -14.13
N MET A 93 19.57 -12.80 -14.21
CA MET A 93 19.49 -11.58 -15.03
C MET A 93 19.43 -11.89 -16.53
N GLU A 94 20.18 -12.88 -17.00
CA GLU A 94 20.15 -13.34 -18.40
C GLU A 94 18.78 -13.91 -18.78
N GLU A 95 18.23 -14.80 -17.97
CA GLU A 95 16.96 -15.47 -18.25
C GLU A 95 15.75 -14.49 -18.18
N LEU A 96 15.84 -13.46 -17.34
CA LEU A 96 14.78 -12.46 -17.20
C LEU A 96 15.01 -11.17 -18.00
N GLY A 97 16.17 -11.04 -18.69
CA GLY A 97 16.48 -9.89 -19.55
C GLY A 97 16.79 -8.58 -18.81
N PHE A 98 17.27 -8.64 -17.55
CA PHE A 98 17.58 -7.43 -16.79
C PHE A 98 18.98 -6.90 -17.11
N SER A 99 19.08 -5.60 -17.32
CA SER A 99 20.36 -4.88 -17.52
C SER A 99 21.09 -4.55 -16.23
N GLY A 100 20.46 -4.71 -15.07
CA GLY A 100 20.99 -4.47 -13.74
C GLY A 100 19.98 -4.77 -12.63
N CYS A 101 20.42 -4.62 -11.38
CA CYS A 101 19.54 -4.74 -10.21
C CYS A 101 19.85 -3.68 -9.16
N TYR A 102 18.84 -3.27 -8.42
CA TYR A 102 19.02 -2.48 -7.20
C TYR A 102 19.47 -3.40 -6.06
N VAL A 103 20.53 -3.01 -5.35
CA VAL A 103 21.02 -3.78 -4.21
C VAL A 103 20.47 -3.20 -2.92
N SER A 104 19.74 -4.02 -2.18
CA SER A 104 19.22 -3.65 -0.86
C SER A 104 20.25 -3.88 0.24
N ASP A 105 20.41 -2.92 1.13
CA ASP A 105 21.22 -3.05 2.34
C ASP A 105 20.53 -3.89 3.43
N SER A 106 19.23 -4.11 3.30
CA SER A 106 18.43 -4.93 4.19
C SER A 106 18.22 -6.33 3.61
N GLY A 107 18.30 -7.34 4.44
CA GLY A 107 18.03 -8.74 4.09
C GLY A 107 16.76 -9.27 4.77
N LEU A 108 16.56 -10.60 4.67
CA LEU A 108 15.40 -11.27 5.25
C LEU A 108 15.24 -11.02 6.76
N ARG A 109 16.35 -11.00 7.52
CA ARG A 109 16.31 -10.79 8.96
C ARG A 109 15.84 -9.41 9.35
N GLU A 110 16.32 -8.39 8.63
CA GLU A 110 15.92 -7.01 8.82
C GLU A 110 14.43 -6.84 8.44
N GLY A 111 13.99 -7.51 7.38
CA GLY A 111 12.58 -7.53 6.98
C GLY A 111 11.67 -8.17 8.04
N ILE A 112 12.04 -9.33 8.58
CA ILE A 112 11.29 -10.02 9.66
C ILE A 112 11.24 -9.14 10.91
N LEU A 113 12.39 -8.57 11.32
CA LEU A 113 12.45 -7.68 12.50
C LEU A 113 11.55 -6.45 12.28
N ARG A 114 11.54 -5.90 11.09
CA ARG A 114 10.69 -4.75 10.74
C ARG A 114 9.21 -5.07 10.88
N VAL A 115 8.75 -6.18 10.29
CA VAL A 115 7.35 -6.65 10.43
C VAL A 115 6.99 -6.83 11.90
N TYR A 116 7.84 -7.48 12.68
CA TYR A 116 7.62 -7.67 14.11
C TYR A 116 7.52 -6.35 14.89
N LEU A 117 8.40 -5.39 14.59
CA LEU A 117 8.37 -4.07 15.25
C LEU A 117 7.12 -3.27 14.88
N GLU A 118 6.68 -3.35 13.63
CA GLU A 118 5.45 -2.71 13.16
C GLU A 118 4.20 -3.25 13.84
N GLU A 119 4.13 -4.57 14.05
CA GLU A 119 3.02 -5.19 14.77
C GLU A 119 3.01 -4.80 16.25
N LYS A 120 4.19 -4.75 16.87
CA LYS A 120 4.30 -4.48 18.31
C LYS A 120 4.29 -2.99 18.66
N TYR A 121 4.78 -2.13 17.77
CA TYR A 121 4.93 -0.69 17.97
C TYR A 121 4.41 0.10 16.75
N PRO A 122 3.11 0.07 16.46
CA PRO A 122 2.54 0.63 15.22
C PRO A 122 2.76 2.14 15.05
N HIS A 123 3.14 2.85 16.12
CA HIS A 123 3.38 4.30 16.08
C HIS A 123 4.83 4.70 15.75
N ALA A 124 5.77 3.75 15.72
CA ALA A 124 7.20 4.06 15.62
C ALA A 124 7.77 4.01 14.18
N THR A 125 7.05 3.47 13.18
CA THR A 125 7.64 3.07 11.88
C THR A 125 6.93 3.59 10.64
N VAL A 126 6.24 4.74 10.71
CA VAL A 126 5.24 5.18 9.72
C VAL A 126 5.76 5.49 8.30
N HIS A 127 7.00 5.97 8.11
CA HIS A 127 7.33 6.67 6.85
C HIS A 127 7.76 5.83 5.63
N GLU A 128 8.44 4.70 5.79
CA GLU A 128 8.97 3.98 4.61
C GLU A 128 8.01 2.95 4.02
N ASN A 129 7.17 2.30 4.84
CA ASN A 129 6.17 1.35 4.34
C ASN A 129 5.02 2.04 3.60
N THR A 130 4.73 3.29 3.94
CA THR A 130 3.69 4.10 3.29
C THR A 130 3.86 4.15 1.77
N ILE A 131 5.09 4.38 1.29
CA ILE A 131 5.36 4.46 -0.15
C ILE A 131 5.11 3.12 -0.85
N ILE A 132 5.48 2.00 -0.21
CA ILE A 132 5.28 0.65 -0.78
C ILE A 132 3.80 0.30 -0.79
N GLN A 133 3.09 0.58 0.31
CA GLN A 133 1.65 0.37 0.42
C GLN A 133 0.90 1.16 -0.65
N GLU A 134 1.19 2.46 -0.75
CA GLU A 134 0.58 3.35 -1.73
C GLU A 134 0.80 2.85 -3.16
N LYS A 135 2.03 2.54 -3.54
CA LYS A 135 2.35 1.99 -4.87
C LYS A 135 1.57 0.70 -5.15
N SER A 136 1.47 -0.21 -4.17
CA SER A 136 0.77 -1.49 -4.35
C SER A 136 -0.75 -1.32 -4.46
N VAL A 137 -1.34 -0.40 -3.70
CA VAL A 137 -2.76 -0.02 -3.77
C VAL A 137 -3.10 0.58 -5.14
N PHE A 138 -2.33 1.57 -5.59
CA PHE A 138 -2.55 2.17 -6.91
C PHE A 138 -2.27 1.20 -8.05
N LYS A 139 -1.34 0.25 -7.89
CA LYS A 139 -1.13 -0.81 -8.88
C LYS A 139 -2.36 -1.70 -8.99
N LEU A 140 -2.97 -2.11 -7.87
CA LEU A 140 -4.22 -2.87 -7.87
C LEU A 140 -5.34 -2.05 -8.53
N ALA A 141 -5.56 -0.80 -8.12
CA ALA A 141 -6.61 0.06 -8.66
C ALA A 141 -6.49 0.22 -10.19
N ARG A 142 -5.28 0.49 -10.70
CA ARG A 142 -5.02 0.61 -12.14
C ARG A 142 -5.22 -0.70 -12.90
N SER A 143 -4.90 -1.86 -12.29
CA SER A 143 -5.08 -3.16 -12.94
C SER A 143 -6.53 -3.48 -13.27
N VAL A 144 -7.47 -2.90 -12.52
CA VAL A 144 -8.93 -3.03 -12.74
C VAL A 144 -9.54 -1.81 -13.46
N LYS A 145 -8.71 -0.87 -13.93
CA LYS A 145 -9.13 0.36 -14.62
C LYS A 145 -10.15 1.17 -13.80
N TYR A 146 -9.83 1.40 -12.52
CA TYR A 146 -10.68 2.16 -11.61
C TYR A 146 -10.94 3.59 -12.12
N GLU A 147 -12.03 4.19 -11.69
CA GLU A 147 -12.34 5.59 -11.98
C GLU A 147 -11.53 6.51 -11.06
N GLU A 148 -10.41 6.98 -11.56
CA GLU A 148 -9.37 7.63 -10.73
C GLU A 148 -9.87 8.93 -10.08
N GLN A 149 -10.63 9.76 -10.79
CA GLN A 149 -11.12 11.04 -10.27
C GLN A 149 -12.09 10.81 -9.10
N HIS A 150 -13.11 9.98 -9.31
CA HIS A 150 -14.07 9.59 -8.29
C HIS A 150 -13.38 8.96 -7.07
N ALA A 151 -12.56 7.94 -7.26
CA ALA A 151 -11.91 7.24 -6.17
C ALA A 151 -10.99 8.15 -5.32
N LYS A 152 -10.24 9.04 -5.95
CA LYS A 152 -9.40 10.02 -5.25
C LYS A 152 -10.24 11.04 -4.49
N HIS A 153 -11.36 11.48 -5.06
CA HIS A 153 -12.26 12.43 -4.43
C HIS A 153 -12.94 11.81 -3.21
N VAL A 154 -13.49 10.60 -3.33
CA VAL A 154 -14.06 9.83 -2.21
C VAL A 154 -13.01 9.61 -1.11
N ALA A 155 -11.79 9.21 -1.47
CA ALA A 155 -10.71 9.03 -0.51
C ALA A 155 -10.37 10.35 0.21
N HIS A 156 -10.34 11.48 -0.50
CA HIS A 156 -10.12 12.81 0.07
C HIS A 156 -11.23 13.17 1.07
N LEU A 157 -12.49 13.08 0.68
CA LEU A 157 -13.63 13.41 1.55
C LEU A 157 -13.69 12.51 2.79
N ALA A 158 -13.39 11.21 2.67
CA ALA A 158 -13.32 10.30 3.80
C ALA A 158 -12.25 10.71 4.82
N VAL A 159 -11.08 11.12 4.33
CA VAL A 159 -9.98 11.62 5.16
C VAL A 159 -10.32 12.96 5.80
N ARG A 160 -11.02 13.85 5.12
CA ARG A 160 -11.52 15.11 5.70
C ARG A 160 -12.46 14.86 6.89
N LEU A 161 -13.38 13.90 6.76
CA LEU A 161 -14.23 13.46 7.88
C LEU A 161 -13.40 12.92 9.04
N PHE A 162 -12.42 12.06 8.75
CA PHE A 162 -11.53 11.52 9.76
C PHE A 162 -10.77 12.63 10.50
N ASP A 163 -10.12 13.53 9.79
CA ASP A 163 -9.27 14.58 10.37
C ASP A 163 -10.10 15.57 11.23
N SER A 164 -11.27 15.96 10.74
CA SER A 164 -12.17 16.84 11.50
C SER A 164 -12.76 16.14 12.74
N ALA A 165 -13.15 14.87 12.65
CA ALA A 165 -13.60 14.09 13.79
C ALA A 165 -12.49 13.97 14.86
N LYS A 166 -11.24 13.73 14.43
CA LYS A 166 -10.08 13.68 15.33
C LYS A 166 -9.82 15.01 16.03
N SER A 167 -9.91 16.13 15.31
CA SER A 167 -9.73 17.48 15.89
C SER A 167 -10.77 17.81 16.96
N LEU A 168 -11.97 17.26 16.84
CA LEU A 168 -13.05 17.38 17.82
C LEU A 168 -13.02 16.29 18.91
N SER A 169 -11.97 15.47 18.95
CA SER A 169 -11.82 14.36 19.90
C SER A 169 -12.94 13.32 19.85
N LEU A 170 -13.59 13.15 18.69
CA LEU A 170 -14.60 12.11 18.47
C LEU A 170 -13.98 10.72 18.33
N HIS A 171 -12.69 10.65 18.04
CA HIS A 171 -11.85 9.47 18.08
C HIS A 171 -10.38 9.83 18.33
N SER A 172 -9.57 8.82 18.71
CA SER A 172 -8.13 8.95 18.93
C SER A 172 -7.30 8.06 17.99
N PHE A 173 -7.82 7.74 16.80
CA PHE A 173 -7.18 6.83 15.87
C PHE A 173 -5.82 7.33 15.39
N SER A 174 -4.93 6.39 15.11
CA SER A 174 -3.58 6.64 14.61
C SER A 174 -3.59 7.10 13.15
N GLU A 175 -2.47 7.68 12.71
CA GLU A 175 -2.23 8.00 11.30
C GLU A 175 -2.36 6.76 10.40
N PHE A 176 -2.06 5.60 10.94
CA PHE A 176 -2.22 4.34 10.24
C PHE A 176 -3.69 4.06 9.86
N LYS A 177 -4.65 4.25 10.77
CA LYS A 177 -6.08 4.08 10.48
C LYS A 177 -6.57 5.11 9.43
N ARG A 178 -6.04 6.33 9.50
CA ARG A 178 -6.27 7.39 8.51
C ARG A 178 -5.85 6.94 7.10
N GLN A 179 -4.66 6.36 7.01
CA GLN A 179 -4.11 5.87 5.75
C GLN A 179 -4.86 4.66 5.21
N THR A 180 -5.28 3.73 6.09
CA THR A 180 -6.12 2.59 5.70
C THR A 180 -7.47 3.08 5.13
N LEU A 181 -8.06 4.12 5.73
CA LEU A 181 -9.28 4.73 5.21
C LEU A 181 -9.07 5.38 3.83
N TYR A 182 -7.96 6.09 3.64
CA TYR A 182 -7.59 6.64 2.33
C TYR A 182 -7.49 5.55 1.26
N TYR A 183 -6.77 4.46 1.55
CA TYR A 183 -6.64 3.35 0.62
C TYR A 183 -7.97 2.63 0.37
N ALA A 184 -8.83 2.54 1.38
CA ALA A 184 -10.17 2.00 1.19
C ALA A 184 -11.00 2.87 0.24
N GLY A 185 -10.87 4.21 0.32
CA GLY A 185 -11.48 5.13 -0.63
C GLY A 185 -10.97 4.94 -2.06
N ILE A 186 -9.66 4.71 -2.25
CA ILE A 186 -9.10 4.40 -3.59
C ILE A 186 -9.62 3.07 -4.14
N LEU A 187 -9.90 2.09 -3.29
CA LEU A 187 -10.24 0.72 -3.70
C LEU A 187 -11.74 0.38 -3.56
N HIS A 188 -12.59 1.29 -3.10
CA HIS A 188 -13.97 0.95 -2.73
C HIS A 188 -14.76 0.29 -3.87
N ASP A 189 -14.54 0.73 -5.10
CA ASP A 189 -15.25 0.29 -6.31
C ASP A 189 -14.51 -0.75 -7.15
N ILE A 190 -13.36 -1.28 -6.71
CA ILE A 190 -12.59 -2.26 -7.50
C ILE A 190 -13.38 -3.53 -7.85
N GLY A 191 -14.42 -3.84 -7.09
CA GLY A 191 -15.29 -4.99 -7.35
C GLY A 191 -16.15 -4.85 -8.59
N ILE A 192 -16.34 -3.64 -9.13
CA ILE A 192 -17.09 -3.38 -10.37
C ILE A 192 -16.49 -4.12 -11.55
N VAL A 193 -15.18 -4.40 -11.53
CA VAL A 193 -14.50 -5.18 -12.59
C VAL A 193 -15.13 -6.57 -12.78
N LEU A 194 -15.72 -7.16 -11.73
CA LEU A 194 -16.40 -8.44 -11.82
C LEU A 194 -17.88 -8.26 -12.15
N ALA A 195 -18.58 -7.42 -11.40
CA ALA A 195 -19.96 -7.03 -11.67
C ALA A 195 -20.36 -5.81 -10.82
N PHE A 196 -21.24 -4.97 -11.35
CA PHE A 196 -21.82 -3.84 -10.59
C PHE A 196 -22.69 -4.32 -9.42
N ALA A 197 -23.48 -5.40 -9.61
CA ALA A 197 -24.22 -6.01 -8.54
C ALA A 197 -23.24 -6.61 -7.51
N LYS A 198 -23.43 -6.27 -6.23
CA LYS A 198 -22.59 -6.76 -5.11
C LYS A 198 -21.09 -6.40 -5.23
N HIS A 199 -20.75 -5.30 -5.89
CA HIS A 199 -19.34 -4.91 -6.06
C HIS A 199 -18.63 -4.67 -4.71
N ASP A 200 -19.37 -4.35 -3.67
CA ASP A 200 -18.90 -4.31 -2.30
C ASP A 200 -18.33 -5.68 -1.84
N GLU A 201 -19.07 -6.78 -2.05
CA GLU A 201 -18.62 -8.15 -1.75
C GLU A 201 -17.43 -8.57 -2.64
N HIS A 202 -17.50 -8.23 -3.93
CA HIS A 202 -16.41 -8.49 -4.90
C HIS A 202 -15.14 -7.72 -4.54
N GLY A 203 -15.27 -6.44 -4.18
CA GLY A 203 -14.17 -5.58 -3.76
C GLY A 203 -13.48 -6.12 -2.50
N TRP A 204 -14.27 -6.55 -1.50
CA TRP A 204 -13.75 -7.23 -0.33
C TRP A 204 -12.93 -8.47 -0.69
N TYR A 205 -13.48 -9.34 -1.55
CA TYR A 205 -12.80 -10.57 -1.95
C TYR A 205 -11.48 -10.28 -2.66
N ILE A 206 -11.47 -9.32 -3.61
CA ILE A 206 -10.27 -8.91 -4.32
C ILE A 206 -9.23 -8.36 -3.34
N ALA A 207 -9.59 -7.39 -2.49
CA ALA A 207 -8.66 -6.77 -1.57
C ALA A 207 -8.09 -7.76 -0.54
N LYS A 208 -8.92 -8.69 -0.02
CA LYS A 208 -8.49 -9.72 0.94
C LYS A 208 -7.50 -10.70 0.33
N ASN A 209 -7.70 -11.11 -0.92
CA ASN A 209 -6.96 -12.21 -1.54
C ASN A 209 -5.85 -11.75 -2.51
N TYR A 210 -5.68 -10.45 -2.75
CA TYR A 210 -4.64 -9.95 -3.64
C TYR A 210 -3.27 -10.07 -3.00
N SER A 211 -2.47 -11.03 -3.48
CA SER A 211 -1.15 -11.37 -2.92
C SER A 211 -0.09 -10.28 -3.08
N ASN A 212 -0.33 -9.29 -3.93
CA ASN A 212 0.63 -8.22 -4.24
C ASN A 212 0.30 -6.88 -3.56
N LEU A 213 -0.52 -6.87 -2.49
CA LEU A 213 -0.63 -5.72 -1.59
C LEU A 213 0.63 -5.67 -0.69
N LEU A 214 1.71 -5.18 -1.28
CA LEU A 214 3.01 -5.11 -0.61
C LEU A 214 3.00 -4.05 0.50
N GLY A 215 3.75 -4.32 1.57
CA GLY A 215 3.84 -3.43 2.73
C GLY A 215 2.68 -3.56 3.73
N PHE A 216 1.72 -4.44 3.48
CA PHE A 216 0.64 -4.77 4.40
C PHE A 216 0.94 -6.07 5.17
N THR A 217 0.66 -6.10 6.47
CA THR A 217 0.52 -7.36 7.21
C THR A 217 -0.83 -8.00 6.88
N GLU A 218 -1.01 -9.30 7.15
CA GLU A 218 -2.29 -9.99 6.93
C GLU A 218 -3.45 -9.28 7.65
N LYS A 219 -3.23 -8.86 8.89
CA LYS A 219 -4.24 -8.13 9.68
C LYS A 219 -4.61 -6.80 9.02
N ARG A 220 -3.63 -6.03 8.57
CA ARG A 220 -3.86 -4.73 7.92
C ARG A 220 -4.54 -4.86 6.57
N GLN A 221 -4.19 -5.90 5.80
CA GLN A 221 -4.87 -6.21 4.55
C GLN A 221 -6.32 -6.62 4.79
N LEU A 222 -6.59 -7.37 5.85
CA LEU A 222 -7.95 -7.72 6.26
C LEU A 222 -8.76 -6.48 6.66
N GLU A 223 -8.20 -5.57 7.47
CA GLU A 223 -8.86 -4.30 7.82
C GLU A 223 -9.21 -3.46 6.57
N LEU A 224 -8.27 -3.32 5.65
CA LEU A 224 -8.49 -2.63 4.37
C LEU A 224 -9.61 -3.30 3.57
N ALA A 225 -9.56 -4.62 3.43
CA ALA A 225 -10.58 -5.37 2.70
C ALA A 225 -11.98 -5.21 3.34
N LEU A 226 -12.06 -5.25 4.68
CA LEU A 226 -13.32 -5.05 5.40
C LEU A 226 -13.89 -3.65 5.18
N LEU A 227 -13.08 -2.62 5.13
CA LEU A 227 -13.52 -1.25 4.80
C LEU A 227 -14.02 -1.18 3.35
N VAL A 228 -13.28 -1.74 2.40
CA VAL A 228 -13.70 -1.82 0.98
C VAL A 228 -15.06 -2.53 0.87
N GLY A 229 -15.25 -3.67 1.54
CA GLY A 229 -16.52 -4.41 1.49
C GLY A 229 -17.66 -3.78 2.28
N SER A 230 -17.37 -2.76 3.11
CA SER A 230 -18.38 -2.12 3.97
C SER A 230 -18.79 -0.73 3.53
N HIS A 231 -18.27 -0.22 2.40
CA HIS A 231 -18.57 1.15 1.94
C HIS A 231 -20.07 1.37 1.68
N ARG A 232 -20.85 0.33 1.39
CA ARG A 232 -22.32 0.39 1.26
C ARG A 232 -23.07 0.13 2.57
N MET A 233 -22.41 -0.39 3.60
CA MET A 233 -22.93 -0.69 4.94
C MET A 233 -24.36 -1.27 4.94
N LYS A 234 -24.52 -2.43 4.34
CA LYS A 234 -25.75 -3.22 4.44
C LYS A 234 -25.78 -3.96 5.79
N GLU A 235 -26.98 -4.35 6.21
CA GLU A 235 -27.21 -5.19 7.39
C GLU A 235 -26.42 -6.45 7.29
N ASN A 236 -25.80 -7.16 7.09
CA ASN A 236 -24.99 -8.34 6.86
C ASN A 236 -23.70 -8.04 6.08
N SER A 237 -23.04 -6.92 6.40
CA SER A 237 -21.76 -6.61 5.79
C SER A 237 -20.68 -7.62 6.18
N CYS A 238 -19.65 -7.74 5.33
CA CYS A 238 -18.48 -8.58 5.62
C CYS A 238 -17.81 -8.23 6.97
N LEU A 239 -17.92 -6.98 7.42
CA LEU A 239 -17.42 -6.52 8.71
C LEU A 239 -18.16 -7.17 9.89
N GLN A 240 -19.50 -7.25 9.83
CA GLN A 240 -20.28 -7.84 10.92
C GLN A 240 -20.06 -9.35 11.02
N SER A 241 -19.98 -10.05 9.89
CA SER A 241 -19.78 -11.50 9.81
C SER A 241 -18.33 -11.95 10.09
N CYS A 242 -17.34 -11.02 10.05
CA CYS A 242 -15.94 -11.35 10.27
C CYS A 242 -15.69 -11.78 11.72
N THR A 243 -15.07 -12.96 11.92
CA THR A 243 -14.68 -13.49 13.23
C THR A 243 -13.20 -13.28 13.54
N GLU A 244 -12.40 -12.84 12.57
CA GLU A 244 -10.95 -12.65 12.67
C GLU A 244 -10.56 -11.32 13.36
N ILE A 245 -11.52 -10.42 13.60
CA ILE A 245 -11.34 -9.10 14.21
C ILE A 245 -12.03 -9.04 15.58
N ALA A 246 -11.34 -8.47 16.56
CA ALA A 246 -11.90 -8.29 17.91
C ALA A 246 -13.11 -7.33 17.91
N PRO A 247 -14.08 -7.48 18.86
CA PRO A 247 -15.28 -6.64 18.89
C PRO A 247 -15.00 -5.14 19.01
N GLU A 248 -13.97 -4.74 19.75
CA GLU A 248 -13.55 -3.35 19.89
C GLU A 248 -13.04 -2.80 18.56
N GLU A 249 -12.20 -3.56 17.87
CA GLU A 249 -11.67 -3.19 16.56
C GLU A 249 -12.77 -3.12 15.48
N LYS A 250 -13.83 -3.93 15.61
CA LYS A 250 -15.01 -3.82 14.72
C LYS A 250 -15.70 -2.48 14.86
N LYS A 251 -15.87 -1.96 16.08
CA LYS A 251 -16.45 -0.63 16.31
C LYS A 251 -15.62 0.48 15.66
N ASP A 252 -14.30 0.36 15.75
CA ASP A 252 -13.39 1.29 15.08
C ASP A 252 -13.59 1.27 13.56
N LEU A 253 -13.65 0.06 12.98
CA LEU A 253 -13.88 -0.11 11.54
C LEU A 253 -15.30 0.31 11.12
N GLU A 254 -16.32 0.17 11.96
CA GLU A 254 -17.67 0.68 11.71
C GLU A 254 -17.68 2.21 11.58
N LEU A 255 -16.96 2.91 12.45
CA LEU A 255 -16.81 4.37 12.34
C LEU A 255 -16.09 4.75 11.04
N LEU A 256 -14.98 4.09 10.71
CA LEU A 256 -14.25 4.36 9.46
C LEU A 256 -15.10 4.04 8.21
N ALA A 257 -15.84 2.93 8.24
CA ALA A 257 -16.75 2.56 7.16
C ALA A 257 -17.91 3.56 7.00
N SER A 258 -18.37 4.17 8.11
CA SER A 258 -19.36 5.24 8.03
C SER A 258 -18.83 6.50 7.35
N PHE A 259 -17.56 6.87 7.59
CA PHE A 259 -16.91 7.98 6.88
C PHE A 259 -16.78 7.68 5.39
N LEU A 260 -16.36 6.46 5.04
CA LEU A 260 -16.25 6.05 3.64
C LEU A 260 -17.60 6.08 2.91
N LYS A 261 -18.65 5.56 3.54
CA LYS A 261 -20.01 5.57 2.99
C LYS A 261 -20.53 6.98 2.76
N ILE A 262 -20.27 7.89 3.69
CA ILE A 262 -20.66 9.29 3.52
C ILE A 262 -19.87 9.95 2.40
N ALA A 263 -18.56 9.71 2.34
CA ALA A 263 -17.71 10.25 1.28
C ALA A 263 -18.17 9.78 -0.11
N GLU A 264 -18.53 8.50 -0.27
CA GLU A 264 -19.08 7.96 -1.50
C GLU A 264 -20.46 8.56 -1.83
N ALA A 265 -21.31 8.81 -0.82
CA ALA A 265 -22.58 9.48 -1.04
C ALA A 265 -22.44 10.94 -1.48
N LEU A 266 -21.33 11.60 -1.15
CA LEU A 266 -21.01 12.99 -1.52
C LEU A 266 -20.39 13.15 -2.92
N ASP A 267 -20.10 12.07 -3.60
CA ASP A 267 -19.67 12.07 -5.01
C ASP A 267 -20.44 11.04 -5.85
N ARG A 268 -21.76 10.93 -5.57
CA ARG A 268 -22.61 9.89 -6.16
C ARG A 268 -22.78 9.99 -7.67
N ASN A 269 -22.73 11.20 -8.21
CA ASN A 269 -22.82 11.47 -9.64
C ASN A 269 -21.45 11.50 -10.33
N HIS A 270 -20.34 11.36 -9.58
CA HIS A 270 -18.96 11.45 -10.05
C HIS A 270 -18.59 12.81 -10.65
N GLU A 271 -19.32 13.87 -10.25
CA GLU A 271 -19.14 15.24 -10.77
C GLU A 271 -18.37 16.15 -9.81
N GLN A 272 -17.94 15.62 -8.64
CA GLN A 272 -17.21 16.33 -7.60
C GLN A 272 -17.85 17.66 -7.15
N TYR A 273 -19.19 17.74 -7.08
CA TYR A 273 -19.90 18.94 -6.65
C TYR A 273 -19.60 19.35 -5.21
N VAL A 274 -19.21 18.40 -4.36
CA VAL A 274 -18.86 18.66 -2.97
C VAL A 274 -17.36 18.79 -2.82
N ASP A 275 -16.86 19.99 -2.63
CA ASP A 275 -15.43 20.28 -2.50
C ASP A 275 -14.84 19.84 -1.15
N ASP A 276 -15.61 19.93 -0.07
CA ASP A 276 -15.14 19.64 1.30
C ASP A 276 -16.27 19.13 2.19
N VAL A 277 -15.89 18.35 3.20
CA VAL A 277 -16.79 17.88 4.25
C VAL A 277 -16.03 17.78 5.58
N TYR A 278 -16.66 18.23 6.66
CA TYR A 278 -16.05 18.23 8.00
C TYR A 278 -17.09 18.25 9.10
N PHE A 279 -16.65 17.89 10.31
CA PHE A 279 -17.45 18.07 11.53
C PHE A 279 -17.14 19.40 12.18
N GLU A 280 -18.19 20.07 12.68
CA GLU A 280 -18.10 21.33 13.41
C GLU A 280 -18.84 21.19 14.75
N LYS A 281 -18.21 21.63 15.83
CA LYS A 281 -18.81 21.60 17.16
C LYS A 281 -19.67 22.85 17.40
N ASN A 282 -20.89 22.66 17.89
CA ASN A 282 -21.80 23.72 18.28
C ASN A 282 -22.30 23.44 19.71
N GLY A 283 -21.65 24.05 20.71
CA GLY A 283 -21.89 23.72 22.11
C GLY A 283 -21.53 22.24 22.39
N ASP A 284 -22.52 21.49 22.90
CA ASP A 284 -22.35 20.04 23.16
C ASP A 284 -22.72 19.14 21.97
N THR A 285 -23.14 19.74 20.87
CA THR A 285 -23.55 18.99 19.68
C THR A 285 -22.51 19.10 18.57
N VAL A 286 -22.57 18.16 17.63
CA VAL A 286 -21.73 18.12 16.44
C VAL A 286 -22.61 18.21 15.21
N ASN A 287 -22.20 19.04 14.25
CA ASN A 287 -22.83 19.13 12.94
C ASN A 287 -21.87 18.57 11.89
N ILE A 288 -22.41 17.97 10.84
CA ILE A 288 -21.65 17.67 9.63
C ILE A 288 -21.89 18.81 8.64
N CYS A 289 -20.80 19.42 8.15
CA CYS A 289 -20.82 20.51 7.19
C CYS A 289 -20.30 19.98 5.84
N ALA A 290 -21.07 20.19 4.78
CA ALA A 290 -20.63 19.93 3.40
C ALA A 290 -20.58 21.25 2.63
N VAL A 291 -19.49 21.47 1.89
CA VAL A 291 -19.28 22.64 1.03
C VAL A 291 -19.42 22.20 -0.41
N SER A 292 -20.36 22.78 -1.14
CA SER A 292 -20.71 22.37 -2.50
C SER A 292 -20.80 23.54 -3.44
N SER A 293 -20.47 23.33 -4.71
CA SER A 293 -20.76 24.26 -5.79
C SER A 293 -22.24 24.26 -6.21
N GLU A 294 -23.00 23.19 -5.86
CA GLU A 294 -24.39 23.02 -6.25
C GLU A 294 -25.33 23.01 -5.04
N PRO A 295 -26.39 23.86 -5.03
CA PRO A 295 -27.29 23.98 -3.88
C PRO A 295 -28.26 22.81 -3.74
N ASP A 296 -28.68 22.20 -4.83
CA ASP A 296 -29.68 21.13 -4.86
C ASP A 296 -29.19 19.98 -5.77
N CYS A 297 -28.39 19.10 -5.21
CA CYS A 297 -27.82 17.96 -5.89
C CYS A 297 -28.21 16.64 -5.21
N LEU A 298 -27.99 15.53 -5.91
CA LEU A 298 -28.29 14.19 -5.40
C LEU A 298 -27.48 13.89 -4.12
N GLU A 299 -26.27 14.39 -4.04
CA GLU A 299 -25.34 14.22 -2.92
C GLU A 299 -25.91 14.74 -1.62
N ARG A 300 -26.57 15.91 -1.63
CA ARG A 300 -27.28 16.47 -0.44
C ARG A 300 -28.37 15.53 0.07
N LYS A 301 -29.15 14.95 -0.84
CA LYS A 301 -30.18 13.97 -0.49
C LYS A 301 -29.55 12.71 0.07
N LYS A 302 -28.50 12.18 -0.58
CA LYS A 302 -27.80 10.97 -0.15
C LYS A 302 -27.09 11.13 1.18
N LEU A 303 -26.49 12.29 1.46
CA LEU A 303 -25.93 12.61 2.76
C LEU A 303 -27.01 12.59 3.83
N THR A 304 -28.19 13.20 3.57
CA THR A 304 -29.32 13.20 4.49
C THR A 304 -29.79 11.78 4.82
N GLU A 305 -29.88 10.91 3.81
CA GLU A 305 -30.20 9.49 3.97
C GLU A 305 -29.14 8.72 4.78
N GLY A 306 -27.88 9.15 4.76
CA GLY A 306 -26.75 8.57 5.51
C GLY A 306 -26.65 9.00 6.97
N LEU A 307 -27.30 10.10 7.39
CA LEU A 307 -27.19 10.64 8.76
C LEU A 307 -27.57 9.64 9.88
N PRO A 308 -28.62 8.81 9.76
CA PRO A 308 -28.94 7.84 10.80
C PRO A 308 -27.80 6.87 11.11
N LEU A 309 -27.01 6.51 10.10
CA LEU A 309 -25.85 5.66 10.27
C LEU A 309 -24.73 6.37 11.05
N LEU A 310 -24.41 7.61 10.65
CA LEU A 310 -23.42 8.43 11.37
C LEU A 310 -23.82 8.65 12.84
N ARG A 311 -25.09 8.84 13.12
CA ARG A 311 -25.59 8.99 14.51
C ARG A 311 -25.39 7.75 15.37
N ARG A 312 -25.35 6.56 14.76
CA ARG A 312 -25.03 5.32 15.49
C ARG A 312 -23.57 5.30 15.95
N THR A 313 -22.66 5.83 15.12
CA THR A 313 -21.22 5.86 15.40
C THR A 313 -20.77 7.14 16.09
N ILE A 314 -21.48 8.26 15.88
CA ILE A 314 -21.25 9.57 16.50
C ILE A 314 -22.57 10.05 17.12
N PRO A 315 -22.93 9.63 18.36
CA PRO A 315 -24.19 10.00 18.99
C PRO A 315 -24.41 11.51 19.18
N ALA A 316 -23.32 12.29 19.30
CA ALA A 316 -23.37 13.76 19.40
C ALA A 316 -23.78 14.47 18.10
N LEU A 317 -23.88 13.75 16.97
CA LEU A 317 -24.23 14.31 15.66
C LEU A 317 -25.71 14.74 15.62
N GLN A 318 -25.95 16.04 15.48
CA GLN A 318 -27.28 16.63 15.50
C GLN A 318 -27.81 16.89 14.07
N SER A 319 -27.12 17.70 13.29
CA SER A 319 -27.63 18.20 12.02
C SER A 319 -26.61 18.20 10.89
N LEU A 320 -27.15 18.36 9.66
CA LEU A 320 -26.42 18.64 8.45
C LEU A 320 -26.48 20.14 8.14
N VAL A 321 -25.33 20.73 7.85
CA VAL A 321 -25.20 22.08 7.32
C VAL A 321 -24.67 22.00 5.91
N TRP A 322 -25.46 22.47 4.94
CA TRP A 322 -25.06 22.53 3.54
C TRP A 322 -24.62 23.96 3.22
N LYS A 323 -23.35 24.15 2.88
CA LYS A 323 -22.77 25.46 2.58
C LYS A 323 -22.53 25.53 1.05
N ILE A 324 -22.97 26.62 0.44
CA ILE A 324 -22.66 26.87 -0.97
C ILE A 324 -21.36 27.64 -1.05
N LYS A 325 -20.51 27.22 -1.96
CA LYS A 325 -19.24 27.89 -2.26
C LYS A 325 -19.54 29.19 -3.04
N ASP A 326 -19.05 30.31 -2.53
CA ASP A 326 -19.14 31.63 -3.16
C ASP A 326 -18.37 31.70 -4.47
#